data_9cc92e566e9cf84d185812f2d95049bd
#
_entry.id   9cc92e566e9cf84d185812f2d95049bd
#
_cell.length_a   1.000
_cell.length_b   1.000
_cell.length_c   1.000
_cell.angle_alpha   90.00
_cell.angle_beta   90.00
_cell.angle_gamma   90.00
#
_symmetry.space_group_name_H-M   'P 1'
#
loop_
_entity.id
_entity.type
_entity.pdbx_description
1 polymer ?
#
loop_
_entity_poly.entity_id
_entity_poly.type
_entity_poly.pdbx_seq_one_letter_code
_entity_poly.pdbx_strand_id
1 'polypeptide(L)'
;MDHHEKTFAKTVEIKKEVEIPFRTYFPNGYSEGGEEHPLLLFLHGAGERGSDLKRLAATGLPKHIEEGLDIPFVTVCPQCPENDWWDPIALKALFEHVVTTYNVNQSRLYLSGLSMGGSGTWQLANILYERLAAIAPVCPPFGFVNPANFKDLPVWCFHGAMDSVIPVSDSVKMVRLLRSGGCNVKFTVYPDADHDSWTETYTNPALYDWLLEHTNNGE
;
A
#
# COMPACT_ATOMS: atom_id res chain seq x y z
N MET A 1 -8.32 52.12 7.65
CA MET A 1 -7.75 51.11 8.56
C MET A 1 -6.48 50.64 7.94
N ASP A 2 -5.36 50.88 8.63
CA ASP A 2 -4.06 50.37 8.20
C ASP A 2 -3.96 48.86 8.55
N HIS A 3 -3.60 48.03 7.61
CA HIS A 3 -3.32 46.61 7.86
C HIS A 3 -1.84 46.32 7.51
N HIS A 4 -1.23 45.44 8.29
CA HIS A 4 0.12 44.98 8.05
C HIS A 4 0.12 43.50 7.77
N GLU A 5 0.69 43.10 6.64
CA GLU A 5 0.91 41.71 6.28
C GLU A 5 2.26 41.25 6.85
N LYS A 6 2.26 40.09 7.54
CA LYS A 6 3.45 39.47 8.11
C LYS A 6 3.47 37.98 7.82
N THR A 7 4.65 37.45 7.52
CA THR A 7 4.87 36.02 7.38
C THR A 7 5.53 35.48 8.66
N PHE A 8 4.95 34.42 9.22
CA PHE A 8 5.60 33.63 10.28
C PHE A 8 6.23 32.38 9.68
N ALA A 9 7.52 32.16 9.92
CA ALA A 9 8.23 30.96 9.52
C ALA A 9 9.00 30.40 10.72
N LYS A 10 8.83 29.12 11.00
CA LYS A 10 9.54 28.39 12.05
C LYS A 10 9.69 26.91 11.64
N THR A 11 10.88 26.38 11.82
CA THR A 11 11.11 24.92 11.75
C THR A 11 10.67 24.28 13.06
N VAL A 12 9.87 23.23 12.98
CA VAL A 12 9.42 22.44 14.12
C VAL A 12 9.83 21.00 13.93
N GLU A 13 10.54 20.43 14.90
CA GLU A 13 10.82 19.00 14.97
C GLU A 13 9.78 18.32 15.85
N ILE A 14 9.18 17.27 15.34
CA ILE A 14 8.24 16.42 16.10
C ILE A 14 8.91 15.05 16.30
N LYS A 15 9.14 14.67 17.55
CA LYS A 15 9.58 13.32 17.93
C LYS A 15 8.34 12.47 18.22
N LYS A 16 8.23 11.36 17.53
CA LYS A 16 7.16 10.38 17.71
C LYS A 16 7.78 9.00 17.93
N GLU A 17 7.42 8.34 19.03
CA GLU A 17 7.71 6.92 19.21
C GLU A 17 6.75 6.09 18.36
N VAL A 18 7.30 5.11 17.69
CA VAL A 18 6.54 4.23 16.78
C VAL A 18 6.76 2.80 17.21
N GLU A 19 5.66 2.10 17.49
CA GLU A 19 5.62 0.67 17.72
C GLU A 19 4.53 0.08 16.83
N ILE A 20 4.92 -0.78 15.88
CA ILE A 20 4.00 -1.45 14.96
C ILE A 20 4.35 -2.94 14.94
N PRO A 21 3.50 -3.80 15.48
CA PRO A 21 3.64 -5.23 15.31
C PRO A 21 3.41 -5.61 13.84
N PHE A 22 4.21 -6.53 13.32
CA PHE A 22 4.07 -7.00 11.95
C PHE A 22 4.43 -8.48 11.81
N ARG A 23 3.93 -9.10 10.75
CA ARG A 23 4.30 -10.44 10.32
C ARG A 23 5.03 -10.35 8.99
N THR A 24 6.03 -11.21 8.81
CA THR A 24 6.77 -11.33 7.55
C THR A 24 6.61 -12.72 6.99
N TYR A 25 6.34 -12.81 5.70
CA TYR A 25 6.35 -14.03 4.91
C TYR A 25 7.53 -13.97 3.95
N PHE A 26 8.30 -15.04 3.91
CA PHE A 26 9.47 -15.13 3.03
C PHE A 26 9.16 -16.03 1.84
N PRO A 27 9.58 -15.65 0.62
CA PRO A 27 9.43 -16.50 -0.55
C PRO A 27 10.33 -17.74 -0.47
N ASN A 28 10.00 -18.74 -1.26
CA ASN A 28 10.83 -19.94 -1.38
C ASN A 28 12.27 -19.56 -1.80
N GLY A 29 13.26 -20.10 -1.09
CA GLY A 29 14.67 -19.83 -1.36
C GLY A 29 15.24 -18.56 -0.71
N TYR A 30 14.45 -17.81 0.06
CA TYR A 30 14.95 -16.65 0.79
C TYR A 30 16.07 -17.03 1.77
N SER A 31 17.14 -16.25 1.79
CA SER A 31 18.19 -16.29 2.82
C SER A 31 18.80 -14.91 3.01
N GLU A 32 19.27 -14.61 4.23
CA GLU A 32 19.80 -13.27 4.59
C GLU A 32 21.06 -12.87 3.78
N GLY A 33 21.79 -13.79 3.23
CA GLY A 33 22.99 -13.55 2.41
C GLY A 33 22.87 -14.03 0.96
N GLY A 34 21.65 -14.38 0.51
CA GLY A 34 21.38 -14.89 -0.83
C GLY A 34 21.08 -13.80 -1.86
N GLU A 35 20.26 -14.16 -2.83
CA GLU A 35 19.73 -13.21 -3.81
C GLU A 35 18.75 -12.24 -3.14
N GLU A 36 18.73 -10.98 -3.59
CA GLU A 36 17.76 -9.99 -3.14
C GLU A 36 16.39 -10.28 -3.74
N HIS A 37 15.35 -10.24 -2.89
CA HIS A 37 13.96 -10.47 -3.29
C HIS A 37 13.18 -9.16 -3.40
N PRO A 38 12.15 -9.07 -4.26
CA PRO A 38 11.22 -7.95 -4.24
C PRO A 38 10.48 -7.87 -2.90
N LEU A 39 10.18 -6.65 -2.44
CA LEU A 39 9.40 -6.39 -1.22
C LEU A 39 7.96 -6.02 -1.58
N LEU A 40 7.00 -6.64 -0.91
CA LEU A 40 5.59 -6.21 -0.92
C LEU A 40 5.15 -5.86 0.50
N LEU A 41 4.96 -4.58 0.78
CA LEU A 41 4.30 -4.13 2.01
C LEU A 41 2.78 -4.19 1.81
N PHE A 42 2.09 -4.99 2.62
CA PHE A 42 0.65 -5.20 2.53
C PHE A 42 -0.08 -4.62 3.74
N LEU A 43 -1.07 -3.77 3.50
CA LEU A 43 -1.88 -3.10 4.52
C LEU A 43 -3.29 -3.72 4.58
N HIS A 44 -3.65 -4.25 5.74
CA HIS A 44 -4.95 -4.86 5.98
C HIS A 44 -6.10 -3.86 6.11
N GLY A 45 -7.33 -4.34 6.08
CA GLY A 45 -8.55 -3.58 6.29
C GLY A 45 -8.87 -3.27 7.75
N ALA A 46 -10.03 -2.69 8.00
CA ALA A 46 -10.44 -2.31 9.36
C ALA A 46 -10.72 -3.52 10.27
N GLY A 47 -11.03 -4.68 9.68
CA GLY A 47 -11.39 -5.90 10.42
C GLY A 47 -10.22 -6.55 11.16
N GLU A 48 -8.99 -6.38 10.69
CA GLU A 48 -7.78 -7.03 11.20
C GLU A 48 -7.02 -6.18 12.24
N ARG A 49 -7.55 -4.99 12.59
CA ARG A 49 -6.99 -4.13 13.64
C ARG A 49 -6.88 -4.87 14.98
N GLY A 50 -5.94 -4.47 15.80
CA GLY A 50 -5.74 -5.02 17.15
C GLY A 50 -4.29 -5.25 17.52
N SER A 51 -4.06 -6.22 18.41
CA SER A 51 -2.74 -6.62 18.90
C SER A 51 -2.46 -8.12 18.74
N ASP A 52 -3.36 -8.87 18.08
CA ASP A 52 -3.17 -10.28 17.79
C ASP A 52 -2.83 -10.46 16.30
N LEU A 53 -1.56 -10.70 16.01
CA LEU A 53 -1.05 -10.90 14.63
C LEU A 53 -1.71 -12.08 13.89
N LYS A 54 -2.39 -13.00 14.57
CA LYS A 54 -3.14 -14.08 13.92
C LYS A 54 -4.31 -13.55 13.10
N ARG A 55 -4.86 -12.40 13.48
CA ARG A 55 -5.97 -11.75 12.76
C ARG A 55 -5.56 -11.31 11.34
N LEU A 56 -4.28 -11.08 11.08
CA LEU A 56 -3.78 -10.70 9.76
C LEU A 56 -4.07 -11.77 8.69
N ALA A 57 -4.17 -13.04 9.08
CA ALA A 57 -4.49 -14.14 8.17
C ALA A 57 -5.99 -14.41 8.03
N ALA A 58 -6.85 -13.55 8.58
CA ALA A 58 -8.30 -13.72 8.46
C ALA A 58 -8.80 -13.39 7.04
N THR A 59 -8.14 -12.49 6.34
CA THR A 59 -8.53 -12.07 4.98
C THR A 59 -7.34 -11.53 4.17
N GLY A 60 -7.59 -11.23 2.89
CA GLY A 60 -6.63 -10.61 1.98
C GLY A 60 -5.40 -11.48 1.68
N LEU A 61 -4.29 -10.85 1.34
CA LEU A 61 -3.07 -11.52 0.91
C LEU A 61 -2.50 -12.50 1.95
N PRO A 62 -2.40 -12.15 3.26
CA PRO A 62 -1.87 -13.07 4.26
C PRO A 62 -2.66 -14.37 4.38
N LYS A 63 -3.99 -14.33 4.25
CA LYS A 63 -4.84 -15.52 4.22
C LYS A 63 -4.45 -16.45 3.09
N HIS A 64 -4.31 -15.93 1.88
CA HIS A 64 -3.98 -16.75 0.71
C HIS A 64 -2.56 -17.34 0.79
N ILE A 65 -1.60 -16.60 1.37
CA ILE A 65 -0.25 -17.13 1.61
C ILE A 65 -0.32 -18.31 2.59
N GLU A 66 -1.07 -18.22 3.68
CA GLU A 66 -1.24 -19.32 4.65
C GLU A 66 -2.05 -20.49 4.06
N GLU A 67 -2.88 -20.25 3.07
CA GLU A 67 -3.59 -21.27 2.28
C GLU A 67 -2.72 -21.90 1.16
N GLY A 68 -1.46 -21.47 1.01
CA GLY A 68 -0.49 -22.05 0.07
C GLY A 68 -0.22 -21.25 -1.19
N LEU A 69 -0.67 -19.99 -1.27
CA LEU A 69 -0.26 -19.08 -2.36
C LEU A 69 1.25 -18.81 -2.23
N ASP A 70 1.99 -19.18 -3.27
CA ASP A 70 3.43 -18.92 -3.38
C ASP A 70 3.66 -17.67 -4.24
N ILE A 71 4.33 -16.68 -3.68
CA ILE A 71 4.67 -15.43 -4.36
C ILE A 71 6.14 -15.08 -4.10
N PRO A 72 6.85 -14.50 -5.09
CA PRO A 72 8.31 -14.31 -5.00
C PRO A 72 8.72 -13.07 -4.16
N PHE A 73 7.85 -12.58 -3.30
CA PHE A 73 8.07 -11.35 -2.52
C PHE A 73 8.38 -11.66 -1.06
N VAL A 74 9.35 -10.95 -0.48
CA VAL A 74 9.32 -10.72 0.97
C VAL A 74 8.07 -9.89 1.25
N THR A 75 7.10 -10.47 1.95
CA THR A 75 5.82 -9.83 2.20
C THR A 75 5.72 -9.42 3.66
N VAL A 76 5.58 -8.13 3.91
CA VAL A 76 5.49 -7.57 5.27
C VAL A 76 4.08 -7.05 5.50
N CYS A 77 3.46 -7.53 6.57
CA CYS A 77 2.07 -7.25 6.95
C CYS A 77 2.05 -6.64 8.36
N PRO A 78 2.08 -5.31 8.51
CA PRO A 78 1.89 -4.66 9.81
C PRO A 78 0.46 -4.82 10.31
N GLN A 79 0.27 -4.66 11.63
CA GLN A 79 -1.05 -4.58 12.24
C GLN A 79 -1.31 -3.18 12.78
N CYS A 80 -2.39 -2.57 12.30
CA CYS A 80 -2.90 -1.31 12.81
C CYS A 80 -3.55 -1.54 14.20
N PRO A 81 -3.31 -0.68 15.19
CA PRO A 81 -3.93 -0.79 16.50
C PRO A 81 -5.47 -0.77 16.45
N GLU A 82 -6.11 -1.31 17.50
CA GLU A 82 -7.56 -1.26 17.67
C GLU A 82 -8.04 0.21 17.69
N ASN A 83 -9.15 0.48 17.00
CA ASN A 83 -9.78 1.81 16.90
C ASN A 83 -8.91 2.91 16.24
N ASP A 84 -7.83 2.55 15.58
CA ASP A 84 -6.93 3.50 14.91
C ASP A 84 -7.02 3.37 13.38
N TRP A 85 -6.33 4.27 12.68
CA TRP A 85 -6.14 4.26 11.24
C TRP A 85 -4.65 4.17 10.92
N TRP A 86 -4.34 3.81 9.65
CA TRP A 86 -2.97 3.78 9.19
C TRP A 86 -2.33 5.17 9.30
N ASP A 87 -1.26 5.25 10.08
CA ASP A 87 -0.43 6.43 10.21
C ASP A 87 0.72 6.37 9.18
N PRO A 88 0.72 7.22 8.16
CA PRO A 88 1.73 7.16 7.10
C PRO A 88 3.16 7.46 7.61
N ILE A 89 3.32 8.21 8.70
CA ILE A 89 4.64 8.47 9.30
C ILE A 89 5.17 7.20 9.99
N ALA A 90 4.30 6.51 10.72
CA ALA A 90 4.65 5.24 11.37
C ALA A 90 4.93 4.15 10.32
N LEU A 91 4.10 4.06 9.27
CA LEU A 91 4.33 3.13 8.15
C LEU A 91 5.63 3.41 7.40
N LYS A 92 6.00 4.68 7.20
CA LYS A 92 7.29 5.05 6.62
C LYS A 92 8.44 4.57 7.47
N ALA A 93 8.38 4.74 8.80
CA ALA A 93 9.42 4.28 9.71
C ALA A 93 9.57 2.75 9.64
N LEU A 94 8.46 2.00 9.60
CA LEU A 94 8.47 0.55 9.39
C LEU A 94 9.07 0.17 8.02
N PHE A 95 8.67 0.86 6.96
CA PHE A 95 9.19 0.62 5.61
C PHE A 95 10.71 0.75 5.57
N GLU A 96 11.27 1.83 6.11
CA GLU A 96 12.73 2.04 6.16
C GLU A 96 13.43 0.96 7.02
N HIS A 97 12.83 0.55 8.14
CA HIS A 97 13.34 -0.55 8.95
C HIS A 97 13.39 -1.87 8.16
N VAL A 98 12.31 -2.21 7.48
CA VAL A 98 12.18 -3.45 6.68
C VAL A 98 13.22 -3.49 5.55
N VAL A 99 13.35 -2.38 4.81
CA VAL A 99 14.28 -2.27 3.67
C VAL A 99 15.74 -2.37 4.10
N THR A 100 16.07 -1.99 5.35
CA THR A 100 17.43 -2.11 5.90
C THR A 100 17.68 -3.43 6.63
N THR A 101 16.63 -4.13 7.04
CA THR A 101 16.74 -5.37 7.85
C THR A 101 16.73 -6.62 6.98
N TYR A 102 15.88 -6.65 5.95
CA TYR A 102 15.73 -7.83 5.10
C TYR A 102 16.52 -7.70 3.80
N ASN A 103 16.86 -8.86 3.23
CA ASN A 103 17.58 -8.94 1.95
C ASN A 103 16.61 -8.70 0.79
N VAL A 104 16.31 -7.42 0.54
CA VAL A 104 15.33 -6.96 -0.46
C VAL A 104 15.96 -6.07 -1.53
N ASN A 105 15.50 -6.26 -2.76
CA ASN A 105 15.93 -5.47 -3.90
C ASN A 105 15.33 -4.06 -3.84
N GLN A 106 16.17 -3.05 -3.65
CA GLN A 106 15.80 -1.65 -3.48
C GLN A 106 15.11 -1.03 -4.72
N SER A 107 15.25 -1.64 -5.89
CA SER A 107 14.55 -1.22 -7.10
C SER A 107 13.17 -1.88 -7.28
N ARG A 108 12.80 -2.81 -6.40
CA ARG A 108 11.59 -3.64 -6.46
C ARG A 108 10.79 -3.60 -5.18
N LEU A 109 10.40 -2.38 -4.78
CA LEU A 109 9.63 -2.09 -3.57
C LEU A 109 8.19 -1.75 -3.95
N TYR A 110 7.24 -2.56 -3.47
CA TYR A 110 5.83 -2.46 -3.83
C TYR A 110 4.95 -2.27 -2.60
N LEU A 111 3.79 -1.68 -2.81
CA LEU A 111 2.81 -1.43 -1.76
C LEU A 111 1.41 -1.81 -2.24
N SER A 112 0.69 -2.55 -1.42
CA SER A 112 -0.72 -2.90 -1.64
C SER A 112 -1.50 -2.87 -0.33
N GLY A 113 -2.81 -2.80 -0.42
CA GLY A 113 -3.68 -2.90 0.73
C GLY A 113 -5.14 -2.83 0.33
N LEU A 114 -6.00 -3.35 1.21
CA LEU A 114 -7.44 -3.46 0.96
C LEU A 114 -8.24 -2.52 1.87
N SER A 115 -9.33 -1.93 1.36
CA SER A 115 -10.27 -1.12 2.14
C SER A 115 -9.53 0.01 2.90
N MET A 116 -9.55 0.03 4.24
CA MET A 116 -8.73 0.93 5.07
C MET A 116 -7.24 0.87 4.67
N GLY A 117 -6.71 -0.33 4.37
CA GLY A 117 -5.34 -0.51 3.86
C GLY A 117 -5.13 0.06 2.47
N GLY A 118 -6.16 0.06 1.64
CA GLY A 118 -6.15 0.76 0.34
C GLY A 118 -5.99 2.28 0.51
N SER A 119 -6.64 2.87 1.53
CA SER A 119 -6.40 4.26 1.93
C SER A 119 -4.97 4.47 2.42
N GLY A 120 -4.47 3.54 3.27
CA GLY A 120 -3.08 3.55 3.73
C GLY A 120 -2.08 3.47 2.58
N THR A 121 -2.40 2.68 1.53
CA THR A 121 -1.61 2.57 0.31
C THR A 121 -1.50 3.93 -0.39
N TRP A 122 -2.61 4.65 -0.59
CA TRP A 122 -2.57 5.99 -1.16
C TRP A 122 -1.73 6.98 -0.34
N GLN A 123 -1.93 6.98 0.99
CA GLN A 123 -1.25 7.93 1.89
C GLN A 123 0.25 7.66 1.96
N LEU A 124 0.66 6.40 2.10
CA LEU A 124 2.06 6.04 2.17
C LEU A 124 2.77 6.23 0.83
N ALA A 125 2.12 5.88 -0.28
CA ALA A 125 2.66 6.11 -1.61
C ALA A 125 2.88 7.61 -1.90
N ASN A 126 2.00 8.48 -1.41
CA ASN A 126 2.17 9.93 -1.54
C ASN A 126 3.43 10.48 -0.84
N ILE A 127 4.04 9.71 0.07
CA ILE A 127 5.28 10.05 0.79
C ILE A 127 6.49 9.29 0.21
N LEU A 128 6.28 8.03 -0.25
CA LEU A 128 7.34 7.14 -0.71
C LEU A 128 7.44 7.00 -2.23
N TYR A 129 6.76 7.85 -2.99
CA TYR A 129 6.63 7.72 -4.46
C TYR A 129 7.98 7.58 -5.18
N GLU A 130 9.05 8.23 -4.70
CA GLU A 130 10.41 8.13 -5.25
C GLU A 130 11.10 6.80 -4.94
N ARG A 131 10.56 6.01 -4.03
CA ARG A 131 11.12 4.72 -3.59
C ARG A 131 10.36 3.52 -4.14
N LEU A 132 9.08 3.69 -4.48
CA LEU A 132 8.20 2.61 -4.88
C LEU A 132 8.30 2.33 -6.39
N ALA A 133 8.33 1.04 -6.75
CA ALA A 133 8.29 0.58 -8.14
C ALA A 133 6.86 0.54 -8.70
N ALA A 134 5.88 0.14 -7.89
CA ALA A 134 4.46 0.19 -8.24
C ALA A 134 3.57 0.03 -6.99
N ILE A 135 2.29 0.37 -7.12
CA ILE A 135 1.29 0.18 -6.06
C ILE A 135 0.00 -0.46 -6.58
N ALA A 136 -0.67 -1.22 -5.70
CA ALA A 136 -1.91 -1.91 -6.00
C ALA A 136 -2.97 -1.71 -4.90
N PRO A 137 -3.65 -0.56 -4.80
CA PRO A 137 -4.74 -0.34 -3.85
C PRO A 137 -6.02 -1.07 -4.27
N VAL A 138 -6.67 -1.75 -3.31
CA VAL A 138 -7.90 -2.53 -3.52
C VAL A 138 -9.03 -1.94 -2.70
N CYS A 139 -10.18 -1.69 -3.34
CA CYS A 139 -11.39 -1.05 -2.79
C CYS A 139 -11.11 0.12 -1.82
N PRO A 140 -10.22 1.06 -2.19
CA PRO A 140 -9.87 2.16 -1.31
C PRO A 140 -10.99 3.20 -1.23
N PRO A 141 -11.24 3.81 -0.07
CA PRO A 141 -12.01 5.04 -0.02
C PRO A 141 -11.25 6.18 -0.74
N PHE A 142 -12.00 7.15 -1.25
CA PHE A 142 -11.39 8.35 -1.81
C PHE A 142 -10.61 9.11 -0.73
N GLY A 143 -9.40 9.54 -1.08
CA GLY A 143 -8.52 10.26 -0.16
C GLY A 143 -7.76 11.39 -0.85
N PHE A 144 -6.97 12.11 -0.08
CA PHE A 144 -6.12 13.16 -0.63
C PHE A 144 -4.79 12.56 -1.12
N VAL A 145 -4.45 12.82 -2.38
CA VAL A 145 -3.14 12.56 -2.98
C VAL A 145 -2.70 13.78 -3.80
N ASN A 146 -1.39 13.99 -3.89
CA ASN A 146 -0.83 14.94 -4.84
C ASN A 146 -0.52 14.20 -6.16
N PRO A 147 -1.25 14.43 -7.27
CA PRO A 147 -1.01 13.72 -8.52
C PRO A 147 0.42 13.83 -9.04
N ALA A 148 1.13 14.92 -8.72
CA ALA A 148 2.53 15.09 -9.12
C ALA A 148 3.45 13.98 -8.58
N ASN A 149 3.15 13.45 -7.39
CA ASN A 149 3.91 12.37 -6.75
C ASN A 149 3.64 10.99 -7.40
N PHE A 150 2.63 10.88 -8.25
CA PHE A 150 2.25 9.61 -8.90
C PHE A 150 2.52 9.61 -10.40
N LYS A 151 3.18 10.64 -10.93
CA LYS A 151 3.38 10.80 -12.37
C LYS A 151 4.17 9.64 -12.97
N ASP A 152 5.22 9.23 -12.27
CA ASP A 152 6.12 8.17 -12.70
C ASP A 152 5.93 6.86 -11.87
N LEU A 153 4.97 6.85 -10.94
CA LEU A 153 4.62 5.69 -10.13
C LEU A 153 3.47 4.91 -10.79
N PRO A 154 3.71 3.69 -11.30
CA PRO A 154 2.67 2.82 -11.81
C PRO A 154 1.64 2.45 -10.75
N VAL A 155 0.37 2.55 -11.10
CA VAL A 155 -0.76 2.24 -10.23
C VAL A 155 -1.71 1.26 -10.91
N TRP A 156 -2.06 0.19 -10.21
CA TRP A 156 -3.18 -0.67 -10.60
C TRP A 156 -4.23 -0.73 -9.50
N CYS A 157 -5.30 0.03 -9.66
CA CYS A 157 -6.40 0.09 -8.71
C CYS A 157 -7.47 -0.96 -9.03
N PHE A 158 -8.05 -1.56 -7.98
CA PHE A 158 -9.09 -2.58 -8.08
C PHE A 158 -10.31 -2.18 -7.24
N HIS A 159 -11.54 -2.55 -7.69
CA HIS A 159 -12.75 -2.30 -6.93
C HIS A 159 -13.90 -3.20 -7.37
N GLY A 160 -14.81 -3.54 -6.46
CA GLY A 160 -16.08 -4.19 -6.78
C GLY A 160 -17.12 -3.20 -7.30
N ALA A 161 -17.83 -3.53 -8.37
CA ALA A 161 -18.87 -2.64 -8.91
C ALA A 161 -20.08 -2.51 -7.97
N MET A 162 -20.32 -3.55 -7.18
CA MET A 162 -21.46 -3.65 -6.26
C MET A 162 -21.07 -3.30 -4.80
N ASP A 163 -19.88 -2.71 -4.58
CA ASP A 163 -19.37 -2.41 -3.25
C ASP A 163 -20.35 -1.54 -2.45
N SER A 164 -20.95 -2.15 -1.41
CA SER A 164 -21.95 -1.56 -0.53
C SER A 164 -21.36 -0.84 0.68
N VAL A 165 -20.04 -0.97 0.90
CA VAL A 165 -19.31 -0.35 2.03
C VAL A 165 -18.58 0.91 1.57
N ILE A 166 -17.78 0.79 0.50
CA ILE A 166 -17.06 1.90 -0.13
C ILE A 166 -17.49 1.95 -1.60
N PRO A 167 -18.22 2.98 -2.02
CA PRO A 167 -18.75 3.02 -3.37
C PRO A 167 -17.62 3.06 -4.41
N VAL A 168 -17.74 2.29 -5.49
CA VAL A 168 -16.79 2.24 -6.61
C VAL A 168 -16.48 3.64 -7.17
N SER A 169 -17.42 4.59 -7.01
CA SER A 169 -17.23 5.99 -7.40
C SER A 169 -16.02 6.64 -6.74
N ASP A 170 -15.57 6.16 -5.58
CA ASP A 170 -14.40 6.69 -4.88
C ASP A 170 -13.11 6.34 -5.62
N SER A 171 -12.96 5.09 -6.06
CA SER A 171 -11.86 4.71 -6.96
C SER A 171 -11.95 5.41 -8.31
N VAL A 172 -13.16 5.55 -8.88
CA VAL A 172 -13.34 6.27 -10.16
C VAL A 172 -12.87 7.72 -10.05
N LYS A 173 -13.21 8.42 -8.95
CA LYS A 173 -12.73 9.79 -8.70
C LYS A 173 -11.21 9.85 -8.61
N MET A 174 -10.59 8.92 -7.85
CA MET A 174 -9.14 8.86 -7.68
C MET A 174 -8.43 8.58 -9.01
N VAL A 175 -8.87 7.58 -9.76
CA VAL A 175 -8.32 7.24 -11.07
C VAL A 175 -8.44 8.42 -12.05
N ARG A 176 -9.57 9.11 -12.07
CA ARG A 176 -9.75 10.31 -12.90
C ARG A 176 -8.81 11.44 -12.49
N LEU A 177 -8.66 11.69 -11.18
CA LEU A 177 -7.74 12.70 -10.65
C LEU A 177 -6.31 12.41 -11.11
N LEU A 178 -5.83 11.19 -10.92
CA LEU A 178 -4.46 10.79 -11.29
C LEU A 178 -4.25 10.83 -12.80
N ARG A 179 -5.18 10.29 -13.61
CA ARG A 179 -5.09 10.31 -15.07
C ARG A 179 -5.10 11.75 -15.63
N SER A 180 -5.88 12.65 -15.04
CA SER A 180 -5.87 14.07 -15.42
C SER A 180 -4.54 14.77 -15.08
N GLY A 181 -3.80 14.25 -14.09
CA GLY A 181 -2.44 14.66 -13.74
C GLY A 181 -1.35 14.01 -14.59
N GLY A 182 -1.71 13.18 -15.60
CA GLY A 182 -0.76 12.50 -16.49
C GLY A 182 -0.17 11.21 -15.92
N CYS A 183 -0.77 10.65 -14.85
CA CYS A 183 -0.27 9.43 -14.20
C CYS A 183 -0.68 8.16 -14.97
N ASN A 184 0.18 7.14 -14.94
CA ASN A 184 -0.10 5.81 -15.48
C ASN A 184 -0.94 4.99 -14.49
N VAL A 185 -2.25 4.90 -14.73
CA VAL A 185 -3.18 4.19 -13.83
C VAL A 185 -3.98 3.15 -14.61
N LYS A 186 -3.78 1.88 -14.25
CA LYS A 186 -4.62 0.76 -14.63
C LYS A 186 -5.77 0.63 -13.61
N PHE A 187 -6.97 0.35 -14.06
CA PHE A 187 -8.14 0.21 -13.19
C PHE A 187 -8.97 -0.99 -13.60
N THR A 188 -9.17 -1.91 -12.67
CA THR A 188 -10.02 -3.09 -12.82
C THR A 188 -11.23 -2.95 -11.91
N VAL A 189 -12.42 -3.14 -12.48
CA VAL A 189 -13.68 -3.21 -11.75
C VAL A 189 -14.26 -4.61 -11.92
N TYR A 190 -14.49 -5.29 -10.82
CA TYR A 190 -15.13 -6.60 -10.80
C TYR A 190 -16.63 -6.42 -10.80
N PRO A 191 -17.35 -6.84 -11.86
CA PRO A 191 -18.75 -6.46 -12.09
C PRO A 191 -19.70 -6.98 -11.03
N ASP A 192 -19.42 -8.16 -10.47
CA ASP A 192 -20.29 -8.87 -9.53
C ASP A 192 -19.78 -8.84 -8.08
N ALA A 193 -18.61 -8.20 -7.81
CA ALA A 193 -18.05 -8.13 -6.48
C ALA A 193 -18.66 -6.99 -5.66
N ASP A 194 -19.03 -7.32 -4.42
CA ASP A 194 -19.31 -6.36 -3.35
C ASP A 194 -17.99 -5.85 -2.76
N HIS A 195 -17.91 -5.55 -1.47
CA HIS A 195 -16.70 -5.03 -0.83
C HIS A 195 -15.50 -5.97 -0.91
N ASP A 196 -15.73 -7.30 -0.83
CA ASP A 196 -14.66 -8.29 -1.08
C ASP A 196 -14.28 -8.39 -2.57
N SER A 197 -13.60 -7.39 -3.07
CA SER A 197 -12.89 -7.45 -4.34
C SER A 197 -11.44 -7.93 -4.19
N TRP A 198 -10.95 -8.03 -2.96
CA TRP A 198 -9.57 -8.43 -2.66
C TRP A 198 -9.31 -9.93 -2.83
N THR A 199 -10.31 -10.79 -2.59
CA THR A 199 -10.16 -12.24 -2.81
C THR A 199 -9.80 -12.52 -4.27
N GLU A 200 -10.55 -11.96 -5.22
CA GLU A 200 -10.26 -12.11 -6.65
C GLU A 200 -8.93 -11.40 -7.03
N THR A 201 -8.64 -10.26 -6.44
CA THR A 201 -7.41 -9.51 -6.71
C THR A 201 -6.17 -10.27 -6.28
N TYR A 202 -6.10 -10.76 -5.04
CA TYR A 202 -4.90 -11.42 -4.50
C TYR A 202 -4.73 -12.88 -4.90
N THR A 203 -5.76 -13.52 -5.46
CA THR A 203 -5.63 -14.84 -6.10
C THR A 203 -5.30 -14.76 -7.59
N ASN A 204 -5.29 -13.56 -8.18
CA ASN A 204 -4.98 -13.35 -9.59
C ASN A 204 -3.45 -13.24 -9.80
N PRO A 205 -2.81 -14.22 -10.47
CA PRO A 205 -1.37 -14.20 -10.72
C PRO A 205 -0.92 -12.98 -11.55
N ALA A 206 -1.80 -12.44 -12.40
CA ALA A 206 -1.48 -11.26 -13.20
C ALA A 206 -1.17 -10.01 -12.36
N LEU A 207 -1.61 -9.94 -11.09
CA LEU A 207 -1.22 -8.87 -10.18
C LEU A 207 0.28 -8.91 -9.91
N TYR A 208 0.80 -10.09 -9.58
CA TYR A 208 2.21 -10.27 -9.20
C TYR A 208 3.13 -10.13 -10.40
N ASP A 209 2.74 -10.67 -11.56
CA ASP A 209 3.45 -10.50 -12.81
C ASP A 209 3.56 -9.01 -13.17
N TRP A 210 2.43 -8.28 -13.07
CA TRP A 210 2.41 -6.85 -13.33
C TRP A 210 3.29 -6.05 -12.34
N LEU A 211 3.28 -6.36 -11.05
CA LEU A 211 4.18 -5.72 -10.09
C LEU A 211 5.63 -5.92 -10.52
N LEU A 212 6.01 -7.16 -10.88
CA LEU A 212 7.39 -7.50 -11.28
C LEU A 212 7.85 -6.91 -12.62
N GLU A 213 6.91 -6.47 -13.47
CA GLU A 213 7.23 -5.71 -14.70
C GLU A 213 7.80 -4.32 -14.40
N HIS A 214 7.57 -3.80 -13.19
CA HIS A 214 7.98 -2.45 -12.80
C HIS A 214 9.18 -2.46 -11.87
N THR A 215 10.11 -1.54 -12.12
CA THR A 215 11.27 -1.28 -11.27
C THR A 215 11.42 0.22 -11.05
N ASN A 216 11.96 0.60 -9.90
CA ASN A 216 12.38 1.96 -9.62
C ASN A 216 13.92 1.99 -9.60
N ASN A 217 14.54 2.53 -10.62
CA ASN A 217 16.01 2.56 -10.76
C ASN A 217 16.65 3.81 -10.16
N GLY A 218 15.86 4.67 -9.51
CA GLY A 218 16.33 5.90 -8.85
C GLY A 218 17.04 6.83 -9.84
N GLU A 219 16.29 7.66 -10.57
CA GLU A 219 16.88 8.83 -11.25
C GLU A 219 17.02 10.01 -10.31
#